data_0b8cbc1e099a967f164a11b68fc09e0b
#
_entry.id   0b8cbc1e099a967f164a11b68fc09e0b
#
_cell.length_a   1.000
_cell.length_b   1.000
_cell.length_c   1.000
_cell.angle_alpha   90.00
_cell.angle_beta   90.00
_cell.angle_gamma   90.00
#
_symmetry.space_group_name_H-M   'P 1'
#
loop_
_entity.id
_entity.type
_entity.pdbx_description
1 polymer ?
#
loop_
_entity_poly.entity_id
_entity_poly.type
_entity_poly.pdbx_seq_one_letter_code
_entity_poly.pdbx_strand_id
1 'polypeptide(L)'
;MIPKEDVIVVVTKEGYVKRVSLRGFQANSDSTALKENDYVIGIYNINTTDTILIFTDMGNYLYLPVYEIPEAKWKDLGKHVSNIISMEFKEQIVASIPVYDFNADKYITSFTEQGMVKRTKLSDFKVNRYSKEVSMISLKNDDKLISVTDSDYSDVFVATRDGYGLWYDISEVSPVGIRASGVKSIKLKDDIVVSSLLFDPSCEFISIIMDRGTAKRLRLSEVTKTTRANRGILLMKEIKSNPSKIVSIYIEKVKNEINITSIKENKTIKLSEISIMDRASNGSFIVKDRILYTYPVVKLISRDILDEPLETISDEKKTYDNKELDYVKKIDNKILTIDNLLDNIEK
;
A
#
# COMPACT_ATOMS: atom_id res chain seq x y z
N MET A 1 -21.96 4.83 28.26
CA MET A 1 -21.68 5.62 27.04
C MET A 1 -20.19 5.53 26.79
N ILE A 2 -19.75 5.16 25.59
CA ILE A 2 -18.32 5.04 25.24
C ILE A 2 -17.77 6.46 25.13
N PRO A 3 -16.70 6.82 25.86
CA PRO A 3 -16.10 8.14 25.74
C PRO A 3 -15.50 8.30 24.32
N LYS A 4 -15.70 9.46 23.74
CA LYS A 4 -15.17 9.81 22.44
C LYS A 4 -13.79 10.41 22.60
N GLU A 5 -12.75 9.64 22.23
CA GLU A 5 -11.35 10.00 22.42
C GLU A 5 -10.56 9.68 21.14
N ASP A 6 -9.61 10.55 20.79
CA ASP A 6 -8.66 10.27 19.69
C ASP A 6 -7.51 9.42 20.22
N VAL A 7 -7.23 8.37 19.49
CA VAL A 7 -6.22 7.37 19.86
C VAL A 7 -5.42 6.95 18.63
N ILE A 8 -4.28 6.32 18.87
CA ILE A 8 -3.51 5.63 17.82
C ILE A 8 -3.80 4.15 17.91
N VAL A 9 -4.23 3.57 16.80
CA VAL A 9 -4.35 2.11 16.67
C VAL A 9 -3.25 1.59 15.77
N VAL A 10 -2.59 0.52 16.21
CA VAL A 10 -1.58 -0.22 15.46
C VAL A 10 -2.13 -1.60 15.15
N VAL A 11 -1.98 -2.01 13.89
CA VAL A 11 -2.35 -3.36 13.42
C VAL A 11 -1.12 -3.99 12.77
N THR A 12 -0.81 -5.24 13.12
CA THR A 12 0.31 -5.98 12.55
C THR A 12 -0.15 -7.08 11.60
N LYS A 13 0.76 -7.57 10.76
CA LYS A 13 0.52 -8.66 9.80
C LYS A 13 0.10 -9.96 10.49
N GLU A 14 0.70 -10.28 11.64
CA GLU A 14 0.37 -11.46 12.44
C GLU A 14 -0.95 -11.31 13.22
N GLY A 15 -1.59 -10.13 13.19
CA GLY A 15 -2.89 -9.89 13.82
C GLY A 15 -2.83 -9.33 15.24
N TYR A 16 -1.71 -8.77 15.66
CA TYR A 16 -1.63 -8.02 16.90
C TYR A 16 -2.20 -6.63 16.74
N VAL A 17 -3.05 -6.23 17.68
CA VAL A 17 -3.69 -4.91 17.71
C VAL A 17 -3.50 -4.26 19.08
N LYS A 18 -3.36 -2.96 19.09
CA LYS A 18 -3.32 -2.16 20.30
C LYS A 18 -3.84 -0.74 20.06
N ARG A 19 -4.37 -0.16 21.11
CA ARG A 19 -4.80 1.23 21.18
C ARG A 19 -3.86 1.98 22.13
N VAL A 20 -3.27 3.07 21.64
CA VAL A 20 -2.33 3.89 22.39
C VAL A 20 -2.88 5.31 22.47
N SER A 21 -2.75 5.98 23.61
CA SER A 21 -3.12 7.39 23.73
C SER A 21 -2.25 8.26 22.82
N LEU A 22 -2.76 9.37 22.29
CA LEU A 22 -1.98 10.33 21.47
C LEU A 22 -0.72 10.78 22.21
N ARG A 23 -0.84 11.08 23.51
CA ARG A 23 0.29 11.48 24.36
C ARG A 23 1.33 10.36 24.45
N GLY A 24 0.91 9.10 24.61
CA GLY A 24 1.80 7.95 24.67
C GLY A 24 2.53 7.70 23.35
N PHE A 25 1.87 7.94 22.24
CA PHE A 25 2.47 7.87 20.90
C PHE A 25 3.51 8.99 20.68
N GLN A 26 3.14 10.23 20.95
CA GLN A 26 4.02 11.40 20.78
C GLN A 26 5.26 11.38 21.66
N ALA A 27 5.18 10.75 22.84
CA ALA A 27 6.31 10.63 23.76
C ALA A 27 7.36 9.60 23.32
N ASN A 28 7.09 8.83 22.26
CA ASN A 28 7.98 7.76 21.80
C ASN A 28 8.41 8.01 20.34
N SER A 29 9.72 8.07 20.13
CA SER A 29 10.35 8.14 18.80
C SER A 29 10.77 6.79 18.25
N ASP A 30 10.79 5.76 19.09
CA ASP A 30 11.26 4.42 18.75
C ASP A 30 10.18 3.62 18.02
N SER A 31 10.60 2.54 17.35
CA SER A 31 9.70 1.56 16.78
C SER A 31 8.84 0.87 17.86
N THR A 32 7.64 0.49 17.50
CA THR A 32 6.76 -0.31 18.37
C THR A 32 7.29 -1.74 18.55
N ALA A 33 6.91 -2.42 19.65
CA ALA A 33 7.23 -3.84 19.81
C ALA A 33 6.51 -4.70 18.76
N LEU A 34 7.22 -5.66 18.21
CA LEU A 34 6.75 -6.64 17.24
C LEU A 34 7.22 -8.04 17.63
N LYS A 35 6.48 -9.07 17.22
CA LYS A 35 6.99 -10.43 17.23
C LYS A 35 8.05 -10.63 16.15
N GLU A 36 8.81 -11.69 16.29
CA GLU A 36 9.76 -12.12 15.26
C GLU A 36 9.02 -12.35 13.93
N ASN A 37 9.57 -11.78 12.87
CA ASN A 37 9.01 -11.82 11.50
C ASN A 37 7.64 -11.13 11.32
N ASP A 38 7.13 -10.42 12.33
CA ASP A 38 5.92 -9.61 12.20
C ASP A 38 6.26 -8.18 11.76
N TYR A 39 5.31 -7.49 11.16
CA TYR A 39 5.45 -6.10 10.77
C TYR A 39 4.13 -5.34 10.83
N VAL A 40 4.21 -4.04 10.96
CA VAL A 40 3.04 -3.16 11.01
C VAL A 40 2.43 -3.06 9.62
N ILE A 41 1.11 -3.25 9.52
CA ILE A 41 0.33 -3.04 8.30
C ILE A 41 -0.58 -1.81 8.37
N GLY A 42 -0.81 -1.26 9.55
CA GLY A 42 -1.59 -0.04 9.74
C GLY A 42 -1.26 0.69 11.03
N ILE A 43 -1.16 2.01 10.94
CA ILE A 43 -1.09 2.95 12.07
C ILE A 43 -2.12 4.05 11.79
N TYR A 44 -3.10 4.17 12.67
CA TYR A 44 -4.26 5.03 12.46
C TYR A 44 -4.46 6.00 13.61
N ASN A 45 -4.54 7.30 13.31
CA ASN A 45 -5.13 8.27 14.22
C ASN A 45 -6.65 8.24 14.03
N ILE A 46 -7.35 7.72 15.02
CA ILE A 46 -8.74 7.31 14.90
C ILE A 46 -9.47 7.54 16.24
N ASN A 47 -10.78 7.66 16.19
CA ASN A 47 -11.59 7.86 17.39
C ASN A 47 -12.06 6.51 17.98
N THR A 48 -12.23 6.46 19.29
CA THR A 48 -12.74 5.25 19.98
C THR A 48 -14.11 4.80 19.47
N THR A 49 -14.91 5.68 18.89
CA THR A 49 -16.23 5.37 18.32
C THR A 49 -16.18 4.88 16.87
N ASP A 50 -15.02 4.92 16.24
CA ASP A 50 -14.82 4.44 14.87
C ASP A 50 -14.55 2.92 14.83
N THR A 51 -14.35 2.39 13.64
CA THR A 51 -14.17 0.95 13.41
C THR A 51 -12.94 0.70 12.54
N ILE A 52 -12.27 -0.42 12.75
CA ILE A 52 -11.27 -0.97 11.84
C ILE A 52 -11.81 -2.25 11.25
N LEU A 53 -11.75 -2.38 9.93
CA LEU A 53 -11.99 -3.63 9.22
C LEU A 53 -10.66 -4.33 9.01
N ILE A 54 -10.56 -5.60 9.43
CA ILE A 54 -9.38 -6.44 9.22
C ILE A 54 -9.79 -7.60 8.32
N PHE A 55 -9.10 -7.73 7.18
CA PHE A 55 -9.42 -8.71 6.14
C PHE A 55 -8.49 -9.91 6.20
N THR A 56 -9.02 -11.10 5.94
CA THR A 56 -8.28 -12.36 5.98
C THR A 56 -8.17 -13.01 4.60
N ASP A 57 -7.18 -13.86 4.42
CA ASP A 57 -6.93 -14.61 3.17
C ASP A 57 -8.05 -15.59 2.82
N MET A 58 -8.85 -15.99 3.79
CA MET A 58 -10.03 -16.87 3.60
C MET A 58 -11.27 -16.12 3.08
N GLY A 59 -11.14 -14.82 2.76
CA GLY A 59 -12.23 -13.99 2.23
C GLY A 59 -13.21 -13.52 3.28
N ASN A 60 -12.77 -13.42 4.51
CA ASN A 60 -13.53 -12.90 5.63
C ASN A 60 -13.02 -11.53 6.08
N TYR A 61 -13.79 -10.84 6.91
CA TYR A 61 -13.34 -9.67 7.62
C TYR A 61 -13.79 -9.69 9.08
N LEU A 62 -13.00 -9.05 9.91
CA LEU A 62 -13.29 -8.78 11.31
C LEU A 62 -13.77 -7.32 11.40
N TYR A 63 -14.94 -7.13 11.99
CA TYR A 63 -15.47 -5.80 12.29
C TYR A 63 -15.04 -5.44 13.72
N LEU A 64 -14.00 -4.61 13.85
CA LEU A 64 -13.36 -4.30 15.12
C LEU A 64 -13.64 -2.85 15.52
N PRO A 65 -14.63 -2.59 16.42
CA PRO A 65 -14.80 -1.28 17.01
C PRO A 65 -13.55 -0.88 17.80
N VAL A 66 -13.08 0.35 17.65
CA VAL A 66 -11.83 0.81 18.26
C VAL A 66 -11.87 0.72 19.78
N TYR A 67 -13.03 0.95 20.41
CA TYR A 67 -13.18 0.84 21.86
C TYR A 67 -12.99 -0.60 22.41
N GLU A 68 -13.14 -1.64 21.58
CA GLU A 68 -12.89 -3.04 21.96
C GLU A 68 -11.38 -3.38 22.00
N ILE A 69 -10.55 -2.56 21.36
CA ILE A 69 -9.10 -2.76 21.33
C ILE A 69 -8.52 -2.37 22.69
N PRO A 70 -7.80 -3.27 23.37
CA PRO A 70 -7.21 -2.95 24.66
C PRO A 70 -6.22 -1.79 24.56
N GLU A 71 -6.26 -0.91 25.56
CA GLU A 71 -5.24 0.11 25.72
C GLU A 71 -3.91 -0.53 26.09
N ALA A 72 -2.82 -0.05 25.51
CA ALA A 72 -1.47 -0.53 25.70
C ALA A 72 -0.47 0.61 25.57
N LYS A 73 0.73 0.42 26.12
CA LYS A 73 1.85 1.33 25.88
C LYS A 73 2.41 1.12 24.47
N TRP A 74 3.11 2.12 23.95
CA TRP A 74 3.74 2.05 22.64
C TRP A 74 4.68 0.85 22.47
N LYS A 75 5.44 0.52 23.52
CA LYS A 75 6.40 -0.58 23.57
C LYS A 75 5.79 -1.95 23.92
N ASP A 76 4.49 -2.02 24.18
CA ASP A 76 3.82 -3.30 24.39
C ASP A 76 3.47 -3.95 23.04
N LEU A 77 3.41 -5.29 23.04
CA LEU A 77 3.04 -6.04 21.84
C LEU A 77 1.57 -5.82 21.42
N GLY A 78 0.70 -5.56 22.40
CA GLY A 78 -0.74 -5.53 22.21
C GLY A 78 -1.37 -6.93 22.36
N LYS A 79 -2.59 -7.09 21.82
CA LYS A 79 -3.36 -8.32 21.92
C LYS A 79 -3.63 -8.89 20.54
N HIS A 80 -3.56 -10.20 20.38
CA HIS A 80 -3.93 -10.83 19.12
C HIS A 80 -5.44 -10.68 18.89
N VAL A 81 -5.84 -10.33 17.69
CA VAL A 81 -7.25 -10.01 17.35
C VAL A 81 -8.19 -11.18 17.59
N SER A 82 -7.73 -12.43 17.45
CA SER A 82 -8.52 -13.64 17.77
C SER A 82 -8.95 -13.74 19.24
N ASN A 83 -8.32 -12.99 20.13
CA ASN A 83 -8.74 -12.89 21.52
C ASN A 83 -9.82 -11.83 21.75
N ILE A 84 -10.19 -11.08 20.72
CA ILE A 84 -11.24 -10.05 20.73
C ILE A 84 -12.43 -10.52 19.90
N ILE A 85 -12.17 -11.00 18.69
CA ILE A 85 -13.18 -11.49 17.76
C ILE A 85 -12.80 -12.91 17.35
N SER A 86 -13.75 -13.85 17.41
CA SER A 86 -13.51 -15.23 17.01
C SER A 86 -13.19 -15.29 15.52
N MET A 87 -12.08 -15.93 15.17
CA MET A 87 -11.66 -16.21 13.80
C MET A 87 -11.04 -17.60 13.70
N GLU A 88 -11.06 -18.17 12.52
CA GLU A 88 -10.47 -19.49 12.27
C GLU A 88 -8.95 -19.48 12.44
N PHE A 89 -8.40 -20.49 13.08
CA PHE A 89 -6.97 -20.55 13.42
C PHE A 89 -6.02 -20.43 12.21
N LYS A 90 -6.46 -20.86 11.04
CA LYS A 90 -5.65 -20.87 9.82
C LYS A 90 -5.72 -19.57 9.02
N GLU A 91 -6.59 -18.65 9.40
CA GLU A 91 -6.75 -17.37 8.68
C GLU A 91 -5.56 -16.45 8.91
N GLN A 92 -5.08 -15.85 7.83
CA GLN A 92 -4.00 -14.88 7.86
C GLN A 92 -4.53 -13.48 7.51
N ILE A 93 -4.03 -12.47 8.20
CA ILE A 93 -4.40 -11.08 7.91
C ILE A 93 -3.81 -10.65 6.56
N VAL A 94 -4.64 -10.04 5.72
CA VAL A 94 -4.24 -9.49 4.42
C VAL A 94 -4.12 -7.98 4.48
N ALA A 95 -5.10 -7.30 5.08
CA ALA A 95 -5.15 -5.85 5.15
C ALA A 95 -5.95 -5.37 6.36
N SER A 96 -5.75 -4.11 6.74
CA SER A 96 -6.61 -3.39 7.67
C SER A 96 -6.99 -2.04 7.08
N ILE A 97 -8.23 -1.61 7.32
CA ILE A 97 -8.79 -0.35 6.80
C ILE A 97 -9.53 0.36 7.94
N PRO A 98 -9.15 1.62 8.26
CA PRO A 98 -9.89 2.44 9.21
C PRO A 98 -11.18 2.95 8.56
N VAL A 99 -12.30 2.89 9.29
CA VAL A 99 -13.58 3.40 8.83
C VAL A 99 -14.06 4.48 9.78
N TYR A 100 -14.08 5.71 9.29
CA TYR A 100 -14.51 6.90 10.01
C TYR A 100 -16.00 7.18 9.80
N ASP A 101 -16.56 6.81 8.64
CA ASP A 101 -17.98 6.88 8.32
C ASP A 101 -18.35 5.79 7.31
N PHE A 102 -19.23 4.88 7.70
CA PHE A 102 -19.74 3.83 6.80
C PHE A 102 -20.67 4.36 5.71
N ASN A 103 -21.19 5.59 5.84
CA ASN A 103 -22.05 6.20 4.83
C ASN A 103 -21.24 6.98 3.77
N ALA A 104 -19.92 7.07 3.90
CA ALA A 104 -19.07 7.67 2.88
C ALA A 104 -19.27 6.95 1.53
N ASP A 105 -19.30 7.72 0.44
CA ASP A 105 -19.41 7.15 -0.92
C ASP A 105 -18.08 6.51 -1.35
N LYS A 106 -17.75 5.42 -0.69
CA LYS A 106 -16.50 4.65 -0.89
C LYS A 106 -16.80 3.20 -1.20
N TYR A 107 -15.81 2.57 -1.80
CA TYR A 107 -15.84 1.16 -2.13
C TYR A 107 -14.63 0.44 -1.53
N ILE A 108 -14.84 -0.80 -1.13
CA ILE A 108 -13.77 -1.75 -0.83
C ILE A 108 -13.55 -2.60 -2.06
N THR A 109 -12.33 -2.56 -2.59
CA THR A 109 -11.90 -3.38 -3.73
C THR A 109 -10.98 -4.49 -3.24
N SER A 110 -11.27 -5.72 -3.63
CA SER A 110 -10.52 -6.91 -3.23
C SER A 110 -10.08 -7.73 -4.44
N PHE A 111 -8.91 -8.35 -4.33
CA PHE A 111 -8.30 -9.17 -5.36
C PHE A 111 -7.90 -10.53 -4.80
N THR A 112 -7.99 -11.57 -5.64
CA THR A 112 -7.66 -12.93 -5.24
C THR A 112 -6.46 -13.49 -6.00
N GLU A 113 -5.84 -14.52 -5.45
CA GLU A 113 -4.70 -15.24 -6.02
C GLU A 113 -5.03 -15.86 -7.38
N GLN A 114 -6.28 -16.35 -7.55
CA GLN A 114 -6.79 -16.93 -8.80
C GLN A 114 -7.28 -15.87 -9.82
N GLY A 115 -6.96 -14.59 -9.58
CA GLY A 115 -7.20 -13.52 -10.54
C GLY A 115 -8.63 -13.00 -10.59
N MET A 116 -9.37 -13.08 -9.48
CA MET A 116 -10.67 -12.43 -9.36
C MET A 116 -10.54 -11.03 -8.76
N VAL A 117 -11.50 -10.17 -9.04
CA VAL A 117 -11.66 -8.84 -8.45
C VAL A 117 -13.10 -8.62 -8.04
N LYS A 118 -13.28 -7.96 -6.91
CA LYS A 118 -14.61 -7.60 -6.41
C LYS A 118 -14.59 -6.17 -5.87
N ARG A 119 -15.65 -5.44 -6.14
CA ARG A 119 -15.90 -4.08 -5.63
C ARG A 119 -17.21 -4.07 -4.87
N THR A 120 -17.22 -3.60 -3.63
CA THR A 120 -18.40 -3.57 -2.75
C THR A 120 -18.49 -2.23 -2.04
N LYS A 121 -19.69 -1.68 -1.88
CA LYS A 121 -19.88 -0.42 -1.14
C LYS A 121 -19.41 -0.56 0.30
N LEU A 122 -18.75 0.46 0.84
CA LEU A 122 -18.30 0.50 2.23
C LEU A 122 -19.46 0.30 3.22
N SER A 123 -20.63 0.86 2.92
CA SER A 123 -21.83 0.72 3.75
C SER A 123 -22.29 -0.73 3.97
N ASP A 124 -21.99 -1.64 3.02
CA ASP A 124 -22.38 -3.05 3.10
C ASP A 124 -21.55 -3.83 4.15
N PHE A 125 -20.43 -3.26 4.61
CA PHE A 125 -19.58 -3.85 5.64
C PHE A 125 -20.03 -3.54 7.06
N LYS A 126 -21.01 -2.66 7.25
CA LYS A 126 -21.55 -2.35 8.56
C LYS A 126 -22.39 -3.51 9.09
N VAL A 127 -22.04 -4.00 10.28
CA VAL A 127 -22.74 -5.11 10.94
C VAL A 127 -23.17 -4.73 12.35
N ASN A 128 -24.20 -5.39 12.84
CA ASN A 128 -24.69 -5.21 14.22
C ASN A 128 -24.14 -6.28 15.18
N ARG A 129 -23.61 -7.38 14.65
CA ARG A 129 -23.01 -8.48 15.42
C ARG A 129 -21.62 -8.75 14.87
N TYR A 130 -20.61 -8.62 15.72
CA TYR A 130 -19.20 -8.69 15.34
C TYR A 130 -18.36 -9.59 16.26
N SER A 131 -19.01 -10.55 16.94
CA SER A 131 -18.29 -11.50 17.81
C SER A 131 -17.44 -12.53 17.06
N LYS A 132 -17.64 -12.64 15.75
CA LYS A 132 -16.90 -13.54 14.85
C LYS A 132 -16.69 -12.91 13.48
N GLU A 133 -15.82 -13.51 12.68
CA GLU A 133 -15.57 -13.12 11.30
C GLU A 133 -16.84 -13.14 10.44
N VAL A 134 -16.87 -12.26 9.45
CA VAL A 134 -17.96 -12.13 8.49
C VAL A 134 -17.43 -12.36 7.08
N SER A 135 -18.11 -13.20 6.31
CA SER A 135 -17.72 -13.44 4.92
C SER A 135 -17.94 -12.19 4.06
N MET A 136 -16.91 -11.77 3.32
CA MET A 136 -16.96 -10.65 2.39
C MET A 136 -16.94 -11.05 0.92
N ILE A 137 -16.44 -12.23 0.61
CA ILE A 137 -16.33 -12.76 -0.77
C ILE A 137 -16.48 -14.27 -0.75
N SER A 138 -17.20 -14.81 -1.71
CA SER A 138 -17.28 -16.26 -1.90
C SER A 138 -16.10 -16.73 -2.74
N LEU A 139 -15.09 -17.29 -2.10
CA LEU A 139 -13.94 -17.91 -2.75
C LEU A 139 -14.28 -19.31 -3.27
N LYS A 140 -13.69 -19.70 -4.39
CA LYS A 140 -13.87 -21.00 -5.04
C LYS A 140 -12.51 -21.64 -5.29
N ASN A 141 -12.47 -22.98 -5.36
CA ASN A 141 -11.28 -23.74 -5.77
C ASN A 141 -10.02 -23.40 -4.96
N ASP A 142 -10.15 -23.33 -3.64
CA ASP A 142 -9.05 -22.99 -2.73
C ASP A 142 -8.36 -21.63 -3.03
N ASP A 143 -9.11 -20.70 -3.65
CA ASP A 143 -8.63 -19.35 -3.90
C ASP A 143 -8.39 -18.59 -2.58
N LYS A 144 -7.53 -17.59 -2.62
CA LYS A 144 -7.17 -16.75 -1.48
C LYS A 144 -7.32 -15.29 -1.80
N LEU A 145 -7.78 -14.52 -0.83
CA LEU A 145 -7.73 -13.08 -0.86
C LEU A 145 -6.27 -12.63 -0.66
N ILE A 146 -5.76 -11.78 -1.55
CA ILE A 146 -4.36 -11.33 -1.49
C ILE A 146 -4.20 -9.82 -1.30
N SER A 147 -5.22 -9.04 -1.66
CA SER A 147 -5.18 -7.59 -1.55
C SER A 147 -6.57 -7.02 -1.32
N VAL A 148 -6.68 -6.05 -0.44
CA VAL A 148 -7.91 -5.28 -0.17
C VAL A 148 -7.53 -3.82 0.02
N THR A 149 -8.28 -2.92 -0.60
CA THR A 149 -8.03 -1.47 -0.53
C THR A 149 -9.34 -0.69 -0.57
N ASP A 150 -9.36 0.46 0.07
CA ASP A 150 -10.42 1.48 0.00
C ASP A 150 -10.01 2.69 -0.86
N SER A 151 -8.95 2.54 -1.65
CA SER A 151 -8.44 3.58 -2.54
C SER A 151 -9.50 4.03 -3.55
N ASP A 152 -9.57 5.33 -3.81
CA ASP A 152 -10.47 5.95 -4.77
C ASP A 152 -9.86 6.09 -6.17
N TYR A 153 -8.64 5.61 -6.38
CA TYR A 153 -8.03 5.62 -7.71
C TYR A 153 -8.79 4.74 -8.70
N SER A 154 -8.83 5.17 -9.96
CA SER A 154 -9.54 4.48 -11.05
C SER A 154 -8.70 3.42 -11.75
N ASP A 155 -7.38 3.47 -11.61
CA ASP A 155 -6.47 2.63 -12.36
C ASP A 155 -6.05 1.40 -11.54
N VAL A 156 -6.25 0.23 -12.14
CA VAL A 156 -5.92 -1.07 -11.55
C VAL A 156 -4.70 -1.65 -12.22
N PHE A 157 -3.74 -2.10 -11.42
CA PHE A 157 -2.63 -2.92 -11.92
C PHE A 157 -2.60 -4.27 -11.21
N VAL A 158 -2.45 -5.33 -12.00
CA VAL A 158 -2.36 -6.71 -11.52
C VAL A 158 -1.09 -7.33 -12.08
N ALA A 159 -0.29 -7.93 -11.20
CA ALA A 159 0.92 -8.66 -11.59
C ALA A 159 0.87 -10.11 -11.16
N THR A 160 1.32 -11.00 -12.05
CA THR A 160 1.39 -12.43 -11.79
C THR A 160 2.81 -12.86 -11.40
N ARG A 161 2.91 -14.00 -10.71
CA ARG A 161 4.19 -14.60 -10.33
C ARG A 161 5.12 -14.81 -11.53
N ASP A 162 4.57 -15.25 -12.65
CA ASP A 162 5.36 -15.60 -13.84
C ASP A 162 5.69 -14.38 -14.72
N GLY A 163 5.36 -13.16 -14.26
CA GLY A 163 5.84 -11.92 -14.85
C GLY A 163 4.85 -11.18 -15.73
N TYR A 164 3.59 -11.56 -15.79
CA TYR A 164 2.58 -10.83 -16.56
C TYR A 164 2.01 -9.68 -15.74
N GLY A 165 1.77 -8.54 -16.41
CA GLY A 165 1.12 -7.36 -15.85
C GLY A 165 -0.06 -6.91 -16.69
N LEU A 166 -1.14 -6.52 -16.04
CA LEU A 166 -2.33 -6.01 -16.68
C LEU A 166 -2.78 -4.71 -16.01
N TRP A 167 -2.97 -3.69 -16.84
CA TRP A 167 -3.49 -2.38 -16.44
C TRP A 167 -4.87 -2.18 -17.08
N TYR A 168 -5.88 -1.91 -16.24
CA TYR A 168 -7.26 -1.64 -16.70
C TYR A 168 -7.97 -0.63 -15.79
N ASP A 169 -9.18 -0.21 -16.16
CA ASP A 169 -9.97 0.75 -15.40
C ASP A 169 -10.92 0.05 -14.43
N ILE A 170 -11.01 0.54 -13.18
CA ILE A 170 -11.88 -0.03 -12.14
C ILE A 170 -13.37 0.09 -12.49
N SER A 171 -13.76 1.02 -13.37
CA SER A 171 -15.13 1.15 -13.85
C SER A 171 -15.66 -0.09 -14.57
N GLU A 172 -14.74 -0.94 -15.07
CA GLU A 172 -15.10 -2.26 -15.62
C GLU A 172 -15.55 -3.27 -14.55
N VAL A 173 -15.40 -2.95 -13.27
CA VAL A 173 -15.82 -3.78 -12.15
C VAL A 173 -17.06 -3.16 -11.49
N SER A 174 -18.22 -3.63 -11.88
CA SER A 174 -19.48 -3.18 -11.27
C SER A 174 -19.51 -3.54 -9.79
N PRO A 175 -19.93 -2.62 -8.90
CA PRO A 175 -20.11 -2.93 -7.49
C PRO A 175 -21.14 -4.05 -7.30
N VAL A 176 -20.85 -4.98 -6.39
CA VAL A 176 -21.75 -6.07 -6.02
C VAL A 176 -21.83 -6.17 -4.50
N GLY A 177 -22.90 -6.77 -4.00
CA GLY A 177 -23.12 -6.95 -2.57
C GLY A 177 -22.07 -7.83 -1.90
N ILE A 178 -22.04 -7.75 -0.58
CA ILE A 178 -21.19 -8.60 0.26
C ILE A 178 -21.48 -10.08 -0.03
N ARG A 179 -20.49 -10.97 0.05
CA ARG A 179 -20.53 -12.41 -0.25
C ARG A 179 -20.61 -12.79 -1.73
N ALA A 180 -20.73 -11.87 -2.67
CA ALA A 180 -20.60 -12.20 -4.09
C ALA A 180 -19.18 -12.71 -4.41
N SER A 181 -19.02 -13.50 -5.46
CA SER A 181 -17.72 -14.09 -5.86
C SER A 181 -16.79 -13.11 -6.60
N GLY A 182 -17.28 -11.96 -7.05
CA GLY A 182 -16.52 -11.05 -7.92
C GLY A 182 -16.50 -11.52 -9.40
N VAL A 183 -15.62 -10.90 -10.16
CA VAL A 183 -15.44 -11.13 -11.60
C VAL A 183 -13.96 -11.34 -11.92
N LYS A 184 -13.67 -11.89 -13.10
CA LYS A 184 -12.29 -12.12 -13.54
C LYS A 184 -11.55 -10.79 -13.71
N SER A 185 -10.43 -10.62 -13.03
CA SER A 185 -9.51 -9.50 -13.14
C SER A 185 -8.52 -9.72 -14.28
N ILE A 186 -7.80 -10.85 -14.25
CA ILE A 186 -6.78 -11.22 -15.23
C ILE A 186 -7.00 -12.66 -15.69
N LYS A 187 -6.63 -12.98 -16.93
CA LYS A 187 -6.63 -14.35 -17.46
C LYS A 187 -5.32 -15.03 -17.12
N LEU A 188 -5.36 -15.98 -16.21
CA LEU A 188 -4.23 -16.81 -15.82
C LEU A 188 -4.09 -18.04 -16.71
N LYS A 189 -2.85 -18.53 -16.83
CA LYS A 189 -2.49 -19.80 -17.44
C LYS A 189 -1.40 -20.44 -16.58
N ASP A 190 -1.76 -21.38 -15.74
CA ASP A 190 -0.88 -22.09 -14.79
C ASP A 190 -0.04 -21.15 -13.92
N ASP A 191 -0.61 -20.00 -13.54
CA ASP A 191 0.02 -18.89 -12.86
C ASP A 191 -0.87 -18.36 -11.74
N ILE A 192 -0.34 -17.53 -10.86
CA ILE A 192 -1.08 -16.88 -9.78
C ILE A 192 -0.82 -15.37 -9.76
N VAL A 193 -1.77 -14.62 -9.25
CA VAL A 193 -1.59 -13.19 -8.95
C VAL A 193 -0.79 -13.05 -7.66
N VAL A 194 0.24 -12.22 -7.67
CA VAL A 194 1.08 -11.94 -6.51
C VAL A 194 0.93 -10.53 -5.99
N SER A 195 0.46 -9.62 -6.83
CA SER A 195 0.28 -8.22 -6.45
C SER A 195 -0.86 -7.58 -7.24
N SER A 196 -1.72 -6.85 -6.58
CA SER A 196 -2.81 -6.10 -7.20
C SER A 196 -3.05 -4.81 -6.41
N LEU A 197 -3.24 -3.72 -7.12
CA LEU A 197 -3.41 -2.41 -6.49
C LEU A 197 -4.22 -1.46 -7.36
N LEU A 198 -4.86 -0.48 -6.71
CA LEU A 198 -5.35 0.73 -7.34
C LEU A 198 -4.26 1.81 -7.18
N PHE A 199 -4.00 2.59 -8.22
CA PHE A 199 -2.89 3.52 -8.21
C PHE A 199 -3.21 4.85 -8.94
N ASP A 200 -2.41 5.86 -8.65
CA ASP A 200 -2.43 7.15 -9.31
C ASP A 200 -1.69 7.03 -10.66
N PRO A 201 -2.36 7.19 -11.81
CA PRO A 201 -1.73 7.09 -13.13
C PRO A 201 -0.71 8.22 -13.41
N SER A 202 -0.63 9.24 -12.56
CA SER A 202 0.45 10.23 -12.62
C SER A 202 1.80 9.69 -12.14
N CYS A 203 1.84 8.52 -11.51
CA CYS A 203 3.08 7.83 -11.17
C CYS A 203 3.83 7.43 -12.45
N GLU A 204 5.12 7.75 -12.51
CA GLU A 204 5.94 7.52 -13.70
C GLU A 204 6.41 6.05 -13.82
N PHE A 205 6.54 5.34 -12.68
CA PHE A 205 7.20 4.05 -12.64
C PHE A 205 6.40 2.95 -11.95
N ILE A 206 6.59 1.73 -12.43
CA ILE A 206 6.26 0.48 -11.76
C ILE A 206 7.57 -0.08 -11.20
N SER A 207 7.67 -0.18 -9.87
CA SER A 207 8.79 -0.86 -9.20
C SER A 207 8.47 -2.35 -9.10
N ILE A 208 9.27 -3.20 -9.71
CA ILE A 208 9.07 -4.65 -9.79
C ILE A 208 10.16 -5.33 -8.99
N ILE A 209 9.78 -6.13 -7.99
CA ILE A 209 10.69 -6.87 -7.13
C ILE A 209 10.61 -8.35 -7.50
N MET A 210 11.75 -8.98 -7.71
CA MET A 210 11.85 -10.37 -8.16
C MET A 210 12.56 -11.26 -7.12
N ASP A 211 12.17 -12.52 -7.09
CA ASP A 211 12.59 -13.50 -6.07
C ASP A 211 14.10 -13.75 -5.99
N ARG A 212 14.84 -13.46 -7.06
CA ARG A 212 16.30 -13.68 -7.13
C ARG A 212 17.14 -12.54 -6.55
N GLY A 213 16.54 -11.65 -5.78
CA GLY A 213 17.24 -10.51 -5.21
C GLY A 213 17.37 -9.32 -6.15
N THR A 214 16.69 -9.35 -7.29
CA THR A 214 16.73 -8.27 -8.27
C THR A 214 15.46 -7.42 -8.24
N ALA A 215 15.59 -6.17 -8.67
CA ALA A 215 14.48 -5.25 -8.86
C ALA A 215 14.75 -4.29 -10.02
N LYS A 216 13.68 -3.72 -10.57
CA LYS A 216 13.74 -2.64 -11.55
C LYS A 216 12.57 -1.68 -11.41
N ARG A 217 12.76 -0.45 -11.85
CA ARG A 217 11.68 0.46 -12.15
C ARG A 217 11.43 0.47 -13.65
N LEU A 218 10.24 0.05 -14.04
CA LEU A 218 9.77 0.12 -15.42
C LEU A 218 8.96 1.40 -15.61
N ARG A 219 9.15 2.13 -16.71
CA ARG A 219 8.28 3.27 -17.00
C ARG A 219 6.85 2.79 -17.23
N LEU A 220 5.89 3.43 -16.58
CA LEU A 220 4.47 3.09 -16.74
C LEU A 220 4.04 3.22 -18.21
N SER A 221 4.63 4.14 -18.96
CA SER A 221 4.38 4.34 -20.39
C SER A 221 4.74 3.13 -21.29
N GLU A 222 5.54 2.18 -20.77
CA GLU A 222 5.83 0.92 -21.49
C GLU A 222 4.70 -0.12 -21.35
N VAL A 223 3.71 0.15 -20.52
CA VAL A 223 2.54 -0.72 -20.32
C VAL A 223 1.29 -0.02 -20.85
N THR A 224 0.66 -0.62 -21.83
CA THR A 224 -0.59 -0.07 -22.39
C THR A 224 -1.77 -0.45 -21.50
N LYS A 225 -2.59 0.53 -21.11
CA LYS A 225 -3.87 0.30 -20.45
C LYS A 225 -4.81 -0.41 -21.43
N THR A 226 -5.41 -1.50 -20.98
CA THR A 226 -6.32 -2.33 -21.78
C THR A 226 -7.61 -2.61 -21.02
N THR A 227 -8.32 -3.67 -21.37
CA THR A 227 -9.53 -4.09 -20.69
C THR A 227 -9.23 -5.22 -19.69
N ARG A 228 -10.10 -5.36 -18.71
CA ARG A 228 -10.10 -6.44 -17.71
C ARG A 228 -10.18 -7.82 -18.37
N ALA A 229 -9.77 -8.85 -17.64
CA ALA A 229 -9.82 -10.26 -18.06
C ALA A 229 -8.94 -10.65 -19.25
N ASN A 230 -8.03 -9.77 -19.67
CA ASN A 230 -6.94 -10.11 -20.58
C ASN A 230 -5.78 -10.78 -19.82
N ARG A 231 -4.83 -11.36 -20.54
CA ARG A 231 -3.62 -11.96 -19.97
C ARG A 231 -2.61 -10.91 -19.49
N GLY A 232 -2.65 -9.72 -20.09
CA GLY A 232 -1.65 -8.67 -19.89
C GLY A 232 -0.39 -8.90 -20.74
N ILE A 233 0.66 -8.18 -20.42
CA ILE A 233 1.95 -8.22 -21.10
C ILE A 233 3.04 -8.74 -20.17
N LEU A 234 4.09 -9.32 -20.73
CA LEU A 234 5.24 -9.76 -19.97
C LEU A 234 6.08 -8.55 -19.52
N LEU A 235 6.30 -8.40 -18.21
CA LEU A 235 6.99 -7.26 -17.60
C LEU A 235 8.51 -7.48 -17.46
N MET A 236 9.01 -8.67 -17.76
CA MET A 236 10.42 -9.06 -17.59
C MET A 236 10.85 -10.01 -18.70
N LYS A 237 12.15 -10.22 -18.85
CA LYS A 237 12.69 -11.20 -19.81
C LYS A 237 12.41 -12.61 -19.31
N GLU A 238 11.82 -13.45 -20.14
CA GLU A 238 11.68 -14.87 -19.86
C GLU A 238 13.02 -15.60 -20.07
N ILE A 239 13.51 -16.26 -19.03
CA ILE A 239 14.70 -17.11 -19.09
C ILE A 239 14.27 -18.54 -18.74
N LYS A 240 14.10 -19.39 -19.75
CA LYS A 240 13.55 -20.75 -19.59
C LYS A 240 14.39 -21.64 -18.64
N SER A 241 15.70 -21.54 -18.71
CA SER A 241 16.62 -22.35 -17.88
C SER A 241 16.63 -21.94 -16.41
N ASN A 242 16.24 -20.72 -16.10
CA ASN A 242 16.35 -20.15 -14.78
C ASN A 242 15.33 -19.00 -14.60
N PRO A 243 14.02 -19.29 -14.56
CA PRO A 243 12.98 -18.27 -14.54
C PRO A 243 13.03 -17.45 -13.25
N SER A 244 12.96 -16.14 -13.38
CA SER A 244 12.73 -15.22 -12.27
C SER A 244 11.23 -15.10 -12.03
N LYS A 245 10.83 -14.87 -10.78
CA LYS A 245 9.42 -14.72 -10.38
C LYS A 245 9.22 -13.35 -9.76
N ILE A 246 8.08 -12.72 -10.06
CA ILE A 246 7.69 -11.48 -9.37
C ILE A 246 7.24 -11.84 -7.95
N VAL A 247 7.77 -11.10 -6.99
CA VAL A 247 7.36 -11.15 -5.57
C VAL A 247 6.32 -10.08 -5.29
N SER A 248 6.58 -8.85 -5.75
CA SER A 248 5.69 -7.71 -5.54
C SER A 248 5.92 -6.60 -6.55
N ILE A 249 4.94 -5.72 -6.70
CA ILE A 249 5.06 -4.46 -7.43
C ILE A 249 4.60 -3.29 -6.57
N TYR A 250 5.16 -2.10 -6.87
CA TYR A 250 4.77 -0.83 -6.25
C TYR A 250 4.61 0.23 -7.34
N ILE A 251 3.47 0.93 -7.35
CA ILE A 251 3.20 2.08 -8.22
C ILE A 251 2.82 3.23 -7.31
N GLU A 252 3.82 3.96 -6.85
CA GLU A 252 3.68 5.04 -5.88
C GLU A 252 4.86 6.02 -5.98
N LYS A 253 4.86 7.04 -5.14
CA LYS A 253 5.93 8.06 -5.14
C LYS A 253 7.28 7.40 -4.88
N VAL A 254 8.27 7.67 -5.73
CA VAL A 254 9.61 7.06 -5.68
C VAL A 254 10.38 7.31 -4.38
N LYS A 255 9.99 8.33 -3.60
CA LYS A 255 10.54 8.59 -2.26
C LYS A 255 10.05 7.65 -1.17
N ASN A 256 8.98 6.88 -1.44
CA ASN A 256 8.46 5.91 -0.49
C ASN A 256 9.43 4.75 -0.31
N GLU A 257 9.37 4.16 0.87
CA GLU A 257 10.27 3.10 1.32
C GLU A 257 9.54 1.77 1.41
N ILE A 258 10.26 0.72 1.06
CA ILE A 258 9.82 -0.66 1.23
C ILE A 258 10.82 -1.44 2.08
N ASN A 259 10.31 -2.41 2.82
CA ASN A 259 11.11 -3.40 3.51
C ASN A 259 11.18 -4.66 2.64
N ILE A 260 12.37 -5.22 2.56
CA ILE A 260 12.67 -6.45 1.83
C ILE A 260 13.13 -7.47 2.84
N THR A 261 12.43 -8.61 2.89
CA THR A 261 12.85 -9.77 3.67
C THR A 261 13.40 -10.83 2.73
N SER A 262 14.67 -11.14 2.88
CA SER A 262 15.34 -12.22 2.18
C SER A 262 15.69 -13.36 3.14
N ILE A 263 16.29 -14.45 2.63
CA ILE A 263 16.66 -15.58 3.49
C ILE A 263 17.68 -15.16 4.55
N LYS A 264 18.60 -14.25 4.23
CA LYS A 264 19.73 -13.91 5.11
C LYS A 264 19.64 -12.54 5.75
N GLU A 265 18.90 -11.61 5.16
CA GLU A 265 18.86 -10.21 5.63
C GLU A 265 17.49 -9.56 5.45
N ASN A 266 17.24 -8.57 6.29
CA ASN A 266 16.16 -7.61 6.13
C ASN A 266 16.76 -6.26 5.74
N LYS A 267 16.20 -5.61 4.73
CA LYS A 267 16.70 -4.33 4.21
C LYS A 267 15.55 -3.37 3.91
N THR A 268 15.72 -2.12 4.26
CA THR A 268 14.82 -1.04 3.86
C THR A 268 15.46 -0.21 2.76
N ILE A 269 14.75 0.03 1.66
CA ILE A 269 15.20 0.86 0.54
C ILE A 269 14.12 1.84 0.12
N LYS A 270 14.53 2.97 -0.47
CA LYS A 270 13.61 3.84 -1.21
C LYS A 270 13.39 3.27 -2.60
N LEU A 271 12.18 3.42 -3.13
CA LEU A 271 11.90 3.02 -4.52
C LEU A 271 12.81 3.75 -5.52
N SER A 272 13.25 4.97 -5.21
CA SER A 272 14.21 5.74 -6.02
C SER A 272 15.59 5.09 -6.17
N GLU A 273 15.99 4.21 -5.26
CA GLU A 273 17.27 3.50 -5.31
C GLU A 273 17.25 2.33 -6.32
N ILE A 274 16.08 1.90 -6.77
CA ILE A 274 15.92 0.85 -7.76
C ILE A 274 16.23 1.42 -9.15
N SER A 275 17.08 0.74 -9.92
CA SER A 275 17.48 1.18 -11.26
C SER A 275 16.30 1.20 -12.25
N ILE A 276 16.25 2.20 -13.13
CA ILE A 276 15.30 2.27 -14.24
C ILE A 276 15.83 1.34 -15.35
N MET A 277 14.98 0.44 -15.81
CA MET A 277 15.30 -0.51 -16.87
C MET A 277 14.07 -0.78 -17.73
N ASP A 278 14.33 -1.20 -18.96
CA ASP A 278 13.28 -1.57 -19.90
C ASP A 278 12.55 -2.88 -19.53
N ARG A 279 11.49 -3.15 -20.23
CA ARG A 279 10.65 -4.34 -20.02
C ARG A 279 11.40 -5.65 -20.25
N ALA A 280 12.35 -5.71 -21.17
CA ALA A 280 13.11 -6.92 -21.52
C ALA A 280 14.25 -7.23 -20.54
N SER A 281 14.40 -6.47 -19.45
CA SER A 281 15.40 -6.65 -18.40
C SER A 281 14.85 -7.46 -17.23
N ASN A 282 15.73 -8.15 -16.50
CA ASN A 282 15.42 -8.83 -15.22
C ASN A 282 15.94 -8.07 -13.99
N GLY A 283 16.17 -6.76 -14.14
CA GLY A 283 16.55 -5.90 -13.03
C GLY A 283 18.02 -6.01 -12.62
N SER A 284 18.38 -5.25 -11.60
CA SER A 284 19.67 -5.27 -10.92
C SER A 284 19.52 -5.78 -9.50
N PHE A 285 20.59 -6.31 -8.93
CA PHE A 285 20.59 -6.81 -7.56
C PHE A 285 20.37 -5.67 -6.55
N ILE A 286 19.42 -5.88 -5.65
CA ILE A 286 19.17 -5.04 -4.47
C ILE A 286 19.53 -5.77 -3.18
N VAL A 287 19.48 -7.10 -3.20
CA VAL A 287 20.04 -8.02 -2.18
C VAL A 287 20.73 -9.18 -2.89
N LYS A 288 21.67 -9.85 -2.23
CA LYS A 288 22.47 -10.93 -2.83
C LYS A 288 21.81 -12.30 -2.75
N ASP A 289 20.63 -12.37 -2.22
CA ASP A 289 20.00 -13.60 -1.80
C ASP A 289 18.51 -13.60 -2.19
N ARG A 290 17.82 -14.72 -2.01
CA ARG A 290 16.44 -14.87 -2.43
C ARG A 290 15.50 -14.03 -1.56
N ILE A 291 14.68 -13.20 -2.21
CA ILE A 291 13.63 -12.41 -1.56
C ILE A 291 12.43 -13.31 -1.28
N LEU A 292 11.97 -13.30 -0.04
CA LEU A 292 10.80 -14.06 0.42
C LEU A 292 9.52 -13.24 0.28
N TYR A 293 9.53 -12.01 0.76
CA TYR A 293 8.43 -11.06 0.67
C TYR A 293 8.92 -9.62 0.87
N THR A 294 8.07 -8.68 0.51
CA THR A 294 8.29 -7.26 0.75
C THR A 294 7.01 -6.61 1.29
N TYR A 295 7.16 -5.49 1.96
CA TYR A 295 6.03 -4.70 2.45
C TYR A 295 6.40 -3.21 2.51
N PRO A 296 5.43 -2.30 2.33
CA PRO A 296 5.71 -0.87 2.41
C PRO A 296 6.01 -0.44 3.86
N VAL A 297 6.83 0.57 4.02
CA VAL A 297 6.97 1.28 5.30
C VAL A 297 5.67 2.04 5.54
N VAL A 298 4.93 1.64 6.56
CA VAL A 298 3.62 2.20 6.88
C VAL A 298 3.77 3.58 7.52
N LYS A 299 2.97 4.54 7.06
CA LYS A 299 2.85 5.88 7.62
C LYS A 299 1.59 5.98 8.46
N LEU A 300 1.60 6.91 9.43
CA LEU A 300 0.41 7.27 10.18
C LEU A 300 -0.65 7.83 9.21
N ILE A 301 -1.84 7.25 9.24
CA ILE A 301 -3.03 7.75 8.56
C ILE A 301 -3.86 8.51 9.58
N SER A 302 -4.15 9.78 9.32
CA SER A 302 -4.98 10.64 10.15
C SER A 302 -6.29 10.99 9.43
N ARG A 303 -7.35 11.17 10.20
CA ARG A 303 -8.65 11.61 9.71
C ARG A 303 -8.56 12.93 8.93
N ASP A 304 -7.78 13.88 9.44
CA ASP A 304 -7.61 15.21 8.86
C ASP A 304 -7.01 15.20 7.44
N ILE A 305 -6.24 14.15 7.09
CA ILE A 305 -5.68 13.97 5.73
C ILE A 305 -6.76 13.53 4.73
N LEU A 306 -7.83 12.91 5.21
CA LEU A 306 -8.94 12.43 4.37
C LEU A 306 -10.00 13.51 4.12
N ASP A 307 -10.03 14.54 4.97
CA ASP A 307 -10.96 15.68 4.88
C ASP A 307 -10.37 16.88 4.11
N GLU A 308 -9.07 16.87 3.76
CA GLU A 308 -8.55 17.87 2.84
C GLU A 308 -9.08 17.59 1.42
N PRO A 309 -9.87 18.51 0.83
CA PRO A 309 -10.23 18.42 -0.57
C PRO A 309 -8.91 18.35 -1.37
N LEU A 310 -8.84 17.45 -2.35
CA LEU A 310 -7.79 17.47 -3.36
C LEU A 310 -7.69 18.91 -3.86
N GLU A 311 -6.66 19.64 -3.40
CA GLU A 311 -6.36 20.96 -3.95
C GLU A 311 -6.19 20.74 -5.45
N THR A 312 -7.20 21.13 -6.21
CA THR A 312 -7.00 21.48 -7.60
C THR A 312 -5.84 22.47 -7.60
N ILE A 313 -4.74 22.07 -8.21
CA ILE A 313 -3.63 22.96 -8.50
C ILE A 313 -4.21 24.05 -9.42
N SER A 314 -4.87 25.02 -8.82
CA SER A 314 -5.07 26.32 -9.44
C SER A 314 -3.70 27.01 -9.39
N ASP A 315 -3.24 27.45 -10.54
CA ASP A 315 -2.05 28.31 -10.71
C ASP A 315 -2.18 29.57 -9.83
N GLU A 316 -2.06 29.44 -8.53
CA GLU A 316 -1.82 30.54 -7.64
C GLU A 316 -0.31 30.77 -7.57
N LYS A 317 0.12 31.83 -8.25
CA LYS A 317 1.42 32.47 -8.11
C LYS A 317 1.80 32.49 -6.63
N LYS A 318 2.76 31.65 -6.23
CA LYS A 318 3.42 31.77 -4.93
C LYS A 318 3.97 33.19 -4.82
N THR A 319 3.35 34.01 -4.02
CA THR A 319 3.96 35.24 -3.50
C THR A 319 5.10 34.80 -2.60
N TYR A 320 6.30 34.81 -3.15
CA TYR A 320 7.51 34.60 -2.36
C TYR A 320 7.60 35.70 -1.31
N ASP A 321 7.84 35.29 -0.07
CA ASP A 321 8.12 36.21 1.03
C ASP A 321 9.29 37.13 0.63
N ASN A 322 9.17 38.42 0.86
CA ASN A 322 10.16 39.44 0.46
C ASN A 322 11.60 39.16 0.94
N LYS A 323 11.77 38.31 1.96
CA LYS A 323 13.07 37.86 2.45
C LYS A 323 13.79 36.88 1.51
N GLU A 324 13.07 36.00 0.81
CA GLU A 324 13.69 35.09 -0.17
C GLU A 324 14.09 35.83 -1.44
N LEU A 325 13.29 36.81 -1.87
CA LEU A 325 13.63 37.64 -3.02
C LEU A 325 14.93 38.46 -2.78
N ASP A 326 15.15 38.97 -1.57
CA ASP A 326 16.37 39.67 -1.18
C ASP A 326 17.59 38.73 -1.13
N TYR A 327 17.39 37.46 -0.80
CA TYR A 327 18.46 36.47 -0.78
C TYR A 327 18.90 36.08 -2.20
N VAL A 328 17.95 35.86 -3.10
CA VAL A 328 18.21 35.57 -4.52
C VAL A 328 18.91 36.75 -5.20
N LYS A 329 18.46 38.02 -4.98
CA LYS A 329 19.12 39.21 -5.50
C LYS A 329 20.54 39.38 -4.97
N LYS A 330 20.84 38.99 -3.73
CA LYS A 330 22.19 39.02 -3.17
C LYS A 330 23.12 37.96 -3.79
N ILE A 331 22.57 36.80 -4.19
CA ILE A 331 23.33 35.75 -4.88
C ILE A 331 23.64 36.19 -6.31
N ASP A 332 22.65 36.70 -7.05
CA ASP A 332 22.86 37.20 -8.42
C ASP A 332 23.88 38.36 -8.48
N ASN A 333 23.84 39.29 -7.53
CA ASN A 333 24.85 40.33 -7.44
C ASN A 333 26.25 39.80 -7.10
N LYS A 334 26.37 38.70 -6.35
CA LYS A 334 27.67 38.06 -6.09
C LYS A 334 28.23 37.36 -7.31
N ILE A 335 27.36 36.72 -8.12
CA ILE A 335 27.76 36.04 -9.37
C ILE A 335 28.26 37.09 -10.38
N LEU A 336 27.53 38.19 -10.56
CA LEU A 336 27.96 39.30 -11.41
C LEU A 336 29.32 39.91 -10.98
N THR A 337 29.63 39.89 -9.70
CA THR A 337 30.91 40.39 -9.18
C THR A 337 32.06 39.42 -9.47
N ILE A 338 31.78 38.11 -9.55
CA ILE A 338 32.77 37.09 -9.90
C ILE A 338 33.09 37.14 -11.39
N ASP A 339 32.09 37.31 -12.26
CA ASP A 339 32.29 37.42 -13.71
C ASP A 339 33.11 38.68 -14.05
N ASN A 340 32.87 39.81 -13.36
CA ASN A 340 33.67 41.02 -13.48
C ASN A 340 35.13 40.88 -12.99
N LEU A 341 35.39 39.91 -12.09
CA LEU A 341 36.74 39.57 -11.64
C LEU A 341 37.51 38.73 -12.64
N LEU A 342 36.81 37.83 -13.34
CA LEU A 342 37.41 36.98 -14.38
C LEU A 342 37.78 37.77 -15.63
N ASP A 343 36.98 38.74 -16.04
CA ASP A 343 37.28 39.64 -17.18
C ASP A 343 38.48 40.55 -16.95
N ASN A 344 38.90 40.75 -15.70
CA ASN A 344 40.10 41.53 -15.34
C ASN A 344 41.39 40.70 -15.24
N ILE A 345 41.32 39.38 -15.37
CA ILE A 345 42.47 38.45 -15.34
C ILE A 345 42.96 38.13 -16.77
N GLU A 346 42.14 38.40 -17.79
CA GLU A 346 42.49 38.16 -19.23
C GLU A 346 42.94 39.42 -19.95
N LYS A 347 43.25 40.52 -19.23
CA LYS A 347 43.94 41.73 -19.73
C LYS A 347 45.25 41.87 -18.98
#